data_7aa4719720b2e382013621f087c3f3e8
#
_entry.id   7aa4719720b2e382013621f087c3f3e8
#
_cell.length_a   1.000
_cell.length_b   1.000
_cell.length_c   1.000
_cell.angle_alpha   90.00
_cell.angle_beta   90.00
_cell.angle_gamma   90.00
#
_symmetry.space_group_name_H-M   'P 1'
#
loop_
_entity.id
_entity.type
_entity.pdbx_description
1 polymer ?
#
loop_
_entity_poly.entity_id
_entity_poly.type
_entity_poly.pdbx_seq_one_letter_code
_entity_poly.pdbx_strand_id
1 'polypeptide(L)'
;GIIVGIVALPLAIAFGIASGVSPEKGIITAIIAGFIISLLGGSKVQIGGPTGAFIVIIYGIIQQYGEAGLIVATLMAGVILILLGVFKLGAVIKFIPYPIIVGFTSGIAVTIFTTQIADVFGLNFGGEKVPGDFIGKWLVYFRHFDTVNWWNTAVSIASIVILSLIHI
;
A
#
# COMPACT_ATOMS: atom_id res chain seq x y z
N GLY A 1 -11.70 12.81 -12.75
CA GLY A 1 -10.95 11.84 -13.58
C GLY A 1 -9.50 12.24 -13.76
N ILE A 2 -9.23 13.33 -14.47
CA ILE A 2 -7.85 13.76 -14.81
C ILE A 2 -7.00 14.02 -13.56
N ILE A 3 -7.51 14.74 -12.57
CA ILE A 3 -6.79 15.04 -11.33
C ILE A 3 -6.42 13.73 -10.61
N VAL A 4 -7.36 12.81 -10.51
CA VAL A 4 -7.11 11.49 -9.88
C VAL A 4 -6.08 10.70 -10.67
N GLY A 5 -6.12 10.74 -12.01
CA GLY A 5 -5.12 10.08 -12.86
C GLY A 5 -3.71 10.63 -12.63
N ILE A 6 -3.55 11.94 -12.52
CA ILE A 6 -2.25 12.56 -12.26
C ILE A 6 -1.70 12.16 -10.89
N VAL A 7 -2.55 12.12 -9.85
CA VAL A 7 -2.13 11.73 -8.49
C VAL A 7 -1.90 10.22 -8.37
N ALA A 8 -2.65 9.41 -9.13
CA ALA A 8 -2.53 7.95 -9.08
C ALA A 8 -1.20 7.43 -9.62
N LEU A 9 -0.57 8.11 -10.58
CA LEU A 9 0.69 7.65 -11.18
C LEU A 9 1.84 7.58 -10.16
N PRO A 10 2.22 8.67 -9.47
CA PRO A 10 3.28 8.60 -8.47
C PRO A 10 2.92 7.67 -7.31
N LEU A 11 1.64 7.60 -6.94
CA LEU A 11 1.17 6.69 -5.89
C LEU A 11 1.33 5.21 -6.30
N ALA A 12 1.02 4.87 -7.56
CA ALA A 12 1.19 3.52 -8.09
C ALA A 12 2.66 3.10 -8.13
N ILE A 13 3.56 4.03 -8.47
CA ILE A 13 5.00 3.82 -8.45
C ILE A 13 5.48 3.55 -7.01
N ALA A 14 5.12 4.44 -6.09
CA ALA A 14 5.53 4.33 -4.69
C ALA A 14 5.04 3.02 -4.05
N PHE A 15 3.79 2.65 -4.26
CA PHE A 15 3.24 1.41 -3.72
C PHE A 15 3.78 0.16 -4.42
N GLY A 16 4.10 0.23 -5.71
CA GLY A 16 4.81 -0.83 -6.42
C GLY A 16 6.16 -1.13 -5.77
N ILE A 17 6.99 -0.10 -5.60
CA ILE A 17 8.30 -0.21 -4.95
C ILE A 17 8.16 -0.72 -3.51
N ALA A 18 7.27 -0.13 -2.71
CA ALA A 18 7.04 -0.52 -1.32
C ALA A 18 6.52 -1.97 -1.20
N SER A 19 5.85 -2.49 -2.21
CA SER A 19 5.38 -3.87 -2.28
C SER A 19 6.45 -4.86 -2.79
N GLY A 20 7.63 -4.36 -3.20
CA GLY A 20 8.72 -5.20 -3.69
C GLY A 20 8.63 -5.58 -5.17
N VAL A 21 7.80 -4.88 -5.97
CA VAL A 21 7.72 -5.03 -7.43
C VAL A 21 8.33 -3.84 -8.15
N SER A 22 8.63 -4.01 -9.44
CA SER A 22 9.17 -2.90 -10.23
C SER A 22 8.14 -1.76 -10.39
N PRO A 23 8.58 -0.49 -10.47
CA PRO A 23 7.72 0.67 -10.66
C PRO A 23 6.78 0.55 -11.86
N GLU A 24 7.29 -0.03 -12.95
CA GLU A 24 6.56 -0.24 -14.19
C GLU A 24 5.33 -1.14 -14.00
N LYS A 25 5.47 -2.22 -13.22
CA LYS A 25 4.37 -3.12 -12.90
C LYS A 25 3.30 -2.41 -12.07
N GLY A 26 3.70 -1.51 -11.16
CA GLY A 26 2.78 -0.66 -10.41
C GLY A 26 1.92 0.22 -11.33
N ILE A 27 2.55 0.89 -12.30
CA ILE A 27 1.86 1.74 -13.28
C ILE A 27 0.93 0.91 -14.17
N ILE A 28 1.41 -0.18 -14.76
CA ILE A 28 0.61 -1.05 -15.63
C ILE A 28 -0.61 -1.58 -14.88
N THR A 29 -0.42 -2.03 -13.65
CA THR A 29 -1.52 -2.49 -12.80
C THR A 29 -2.53 -1.39 -12.53
N ALA A 30 -2.10 -0.18 -12.20
CA ALA A 30 -2.99 0.96 -11.95
C ALA A 30 -3.82 1.32 -13.19
N ILE A 31 -3.21 1.30 -14.39
CA ILE A 31 -3.90 1.59 -15.64
C ILE A 31 -4.92 0.50 -15.97
N ILE A 32 -4.49 -0.76 -16.01
CA ILE A 32 -5.36 -1.87 -16.45
C ILE A 32 -6.44 -2.13 -15.41
N ALA A 33 -6.09 -2.27 -14.14
CA ALA A 33 -7.06 -2.53 -13.08
C ALA A 33 -8.00 -1.34 -12.88
N GLY A 34 -7.50 -0.10 -12.91
CA GLY A 34 -8.31 1.10 -12.80
C GLY A 34 -9.33 1.22 -13.93
N PHE A 35 -8.92 0.89 -15.18
CA PHE A 35 -9.82 0.86 -16.33
C PHE A 35 -10.90 -0.21 -16.18
N ILE A 36 -10.52 -1.46 -15.87
CA ILE A 36 -11.46 -2.58 -15.71
C ILE A 36 -12.45 -2.31 -14.57
N ILE A 37 -11.96 -1.83 -13.40
CA ILE A 37 -12.82 -1.51 -12.27
C ILE A 37 -13.80 -0.38 -12.61
N SER A 38 -13.35 0.64 -13.34
CA SER A 38 -14.22 1.75 -13.75
C SER A 38 -15.25 1.33 -14.79
N LEU A 39 -14.91 0.39 -15.69
CA LEU A 39 -15.78 -0.11 -16.74
C LEU A 39 -16.84 -1.07 -16.22
N LEU A 40 -16.44 -1.99 -15.33
CA LEU A 40 -17.30 -3.06 -14.80
C LEU A 40 -17.89 -2.72 -13.41
N GLY A 41 -17.45 -1.65 -12.80
CA GLY A 41 -17.89 -1.25 -11.45
C GLY A 41 -19.34 -0.79 -11.43
N GLY A 42 -20.06 -1.15 -10.38
CA GLY A 42 -21.45 -0.74 -10.14
C GLY A 42 -21.61 0.69 -9.58
N SER A 43 -20.52 1.33 -9.17
CA SER A 43 -20.55 2.69 -8.59
C SER A 43 -20.08 3.73 -9.60
N LYS A 44 -20.88 4.80 -9.77
CA LYS A 44 -20.55 5.93 -10.67
C LYS A 44 -19.55 6.92 -10.07
N VAL A 45 -19.27 6.83 -8.79
CA VAL A 45 -18.46 7.79 -8.03
C VAL A 45 -17.23 7.19 -7.39
N GLN A 46 -16.97 5.89 -7.59
CA GLN A 46 -15.84 5.18 -7.02
C GLN A 46 -14.78 4.91 -8.09
N ILE A 47 -13.54 5.17 -7.76
CA ILE A 47 -12.37 4.87 -8.60
C ILE A 47 -11.54 3.83 -7.87
N GLY A 48 -11.27 2.70 -8.55
CA GLY A 48 -10.35 1.68 -8.04
C GLY A 48 -8.91 2.16 -8.19
N GLY A 49 -8.08 1.91 -7.19
CA GLY A 49 -6.69 2.31 -7.22
C GLY A 49 -5.83 1.56 -6.18
N PRO A 50 -4.52 1.77 -6.23
CA PRO A 50 -3.60 1.16 -5.27
C PRO A 50 -3.90 1.64 -3.85
N THR A 51 -3.76 0.74 -2.88
CA THR A 51 -3.96 1.05 -1.46
C THR A 51 -2.78 0.62 -0.62
N GLY A 52 -2.36 1.47 0.31
CA GLY A 52 -1.29 1.19 1.27
C GLY A 52 -1.60 0.01 2.21
N ALA A 53 -2.88 -0.31 2.40
CA ALA A 53 -3.31 -1.40 3.27
C ALA A 53 -2.77 -2.78 2.86
N PHE A 54 -2.60 -3.01 1.56
CA PHE A 54 -2.15 -4.30 1.03
C PHE A 54 -0.64 -4.40 0.82
N ILE A 55 0.11 -3.31 0.97
CA ILE A 55 1.57 -3.31 0.75
C ILE A 55 2.25 -4.42 1.56
N VAL A 56 1.93 -4.53 2.86
CA VAL A 56 2.57 -5.50 3.75
C VAL A 56 2.24 -6.93 3.34
N ILE A 57 0.99 -7.18 2.95
CA ILE A 57 0.54 -8.51 2.52
C ILE A 57 1.24 -8.90 1.21
N ILE A 58 1.24 -8.01 0.23
CA ILE A 58 1.88 -8.23 -1.08
C ILE A 58 3.38 -8.43 -0.90
N TYR A 59 4.03 -7.59 -0.12
CA TYR A 59 5.45 -7.70 0.19
C TYR A 59 5.78 -9.06 0.84
N GLY A 60 4.98 -9.51 1.81
CA GLY A 60 5.13 -10.80 2.45
C GLY A 60 5.01 -11.97 1.46
N ILE A 61 4.04 -11.93 0.56
CA ILE A 61 3.85 -12.96 -0.49
C ILE A 61 5.06 -12.99 -1.44
N ILE A 62 5.54 -11.82 -1.87
CA ILE A 62 6.67 -11.72 -2.78
C ILE A 62 7.96 -12.25 -2.13
N GLN A 63 8.18 -11.95 -0.85
CA GLN A 63 9.36 -12.44 -0.13
C GLN A 63 9.36 -13.97 0.05
N GLN A 64 8.19 -14.59 0.23
CA GLN A 64 8.07 -16.03 0.45
C GLN A 64 7.92 -16.84 -0.84
N TYR A 65 7.13 -16.36 -1.78
CA TYR A 65 6.71 -17.13 -2.96
C TYR A 65 7.10 -16.46 -4.29
N GLY A 66 7.75 -15.31 -4.24
CA GLY A 66 8.10 -14.54 -5.43
C GLY A 66 6.89 -13.96 -6.18
N GLU A 67 7.14 -13.41 -7.36
CA GLU A 67 6.09 -12.80 -8.20
C GLU A 67 5.07 -13.83 -8.72
N ALA A 68 5.51 -15.06 -8.99
CA ALA A 68 4.60 -16.12 -9.42
C ALA A 68 3.57 -16.45 -8.33
N GLY A 69 3.99 -16.47 -7.06
CA GLY A 69 3.09 -16.63 -5.92
C GLY A 69 2.08 -15.50 -5.80
N LEU A 70 2.48 -14.26 -6.10
CA LEU A 70 1.58 -13.12 -6.12
C LEU A 70 0.49 -13.26 -7.19
N ILE A 71 0.86 -13.72 -8.40
CA ILE A 71 -0.11 -13.95 -9.49
C ILE A 71 -1.15 -14.97 -9.06
N VAL A 72 -0.72 -16.10 -8.52
CA VAL A 72 -1.63 -17.16 -8.03
C VAL A 72 -2.55 -16.64 -6.93
N ALA A 73 -1.99 -15.94 -5.94
CA ALA A 73 -2.77 -15.37 -4.83
C ALA A 73 -3.81 -14.36 -5.34
N THR A 74 -3.46 -13.53 -6.32
CA THR A 74 -4.37 -12.55 -6.92
C THR A 74 -5.49 -13.24 -7.70
N LEU A 75 -5.18 -14.29 -8.47
CA LEU A 75 -6.21 -15.08 -9.17
C LEU A 75 -7.17 -15.76 -8.19
N MET A 76 -6.65 -16.37 -7.13
CA MET A 76 -7.48 -16.97 -6.08
C MET A 76 -8.39 -15.93 -5.41
N ALA A 77 -7.84 -14.77 -5.07
CA ALA A 77 -8.62 -13.67 -4.50
C ALA A 77 -9.72 -13.20 -5.46
N GLY A 78 -9.43 -13.10 -6.76
CA GLY A 78 -10.40 -12.76 -7.79
C GLY A 78 -11.54 -13.75 -7.87
N VAL A 79 -11.25 -15.05 -7.87
CA VAL A 79 -12.26 -16.11 -7.84
C VAL A 79 -13.15 -16.02 -6.60
N ILE A 80 -12.54 -15.83 -5.43
CA ILE A 80 -13.29 -15.66 -4.17
C ILE A 80 -14.22 -14.45 -4.25
N LEU A 81 -13.74 -13.32 -4.76
CA LEU A 81 -14.54 -12.09 -4.89
C LEU A 81 -15.73 -12.29 -5.87
N ILE A 82 -15.53 -13.02 -6.97
CA ILE A 82 -16.61 -13.36 -7.90
C ILE A 82 -17.66 -14.22 -7.18
N LEU A 83 -17.25 -15.24 -6.45
CA LEU A 83 -18.17 -16.09 -5.68
C LEU A 83 -18.96 -15.27 -4.65
N LEU A 84 -18.28 -14.39 -3.89
CA LEU A 84 -18.94 -13.49 -2.95
C LEU A 84 -19.97 -12.58 -3.63
N GLY A 85 -19.65 -12.11 -4.84
CA GLY A 85 -20.58 -11.32 -5.66
C GLY A 85 -21.82 -12.10 -6.12
N VAL A 86 -21.62 -13.31 -6.67
CA VAL A 86 -22.69 -14.20 -7.14
C VAL A 86 -23.63 -14.57 -5.99
N PHE A 87 -23.09 -14.90 -4.82
CA PHE A 87 -23.90 -15.23 -3.63
C PHE A 87 -24.47 -14.00 -2.92
N LYS A 88 -24.23 -12.77 -3.46
CA LYS A 88 -24.67 -11.50 -2.86
C LYS A 88 -24.24 -11.32 -1.40
N LEU A 89 -23.11 -11.91 -1.05
CA LEU A 89 -22.56 -11.87 0.31
C LEU A 89 -22.03 -10.48 0.71
N GLY A 90 -22.00 -9.52 -0.22
CA GLY A 90 -21.74 -8.12 0.10
C GLY A 90 -22.70 -7.53 1.15
N ALA A 91 -23.90 -8.09 1.29
CA ALA A 91 -24.84 -7.72 2.34
C ALA A 91 -24.33 -8.10 3.76
N VAL A 92 -23.45 -9.10 3.88
CA VAL A 92 -22.85 -9.55 5.15
C VAL A 92 -21.97 -8.47 5.78
N ILE A 93 -21.43 -7.55 4.96
CA ILE A 93 -20.62 -6.41 5.45
C ILE A 93 -21.41 -5.55 6.46
N LYS A 94 -22.75 -5.49 6.34
CA LYS A 94 -23.60 -4.75 7.29
C LYS A 94 -23.58 -5.32 8.71
N PHE A 95 -23.18 -6.57 8.86
CA PHE A 95 -23.09 -7.24 10.16
C PHE A 95 -21.70 -7.14 10.80
N ILE A 96 -20.74 -6.51 10.12
CA ILE A 96 -19.40 -6.29 10.68
C ILE A 96 -19.52 -5.21 11.76
N PRO A 97 -19.21 -5.52 13.04
CA PRO A 97 -19.26 -4.53 14.12
C PRO A 97 -18.28 -3.38 13.86
N TYR A 98 -18.72 -2.16 14.14
CA TYR A 98 -17.93 -0.95 13.98
C TYR A 98 -16.53 -1.02 14.64
N PRO A 99 -16.35 -1.61 15.85
CA PRO A 99 -15.01 -1.75 16.44
C PRO A 99 -14.01 -2.52 15.60
N ILE A 100 -14.47 -3.52 14.82
CA ILE A 100 -13.59 -4.28 13.90
C ILE A 100 -13.08 -3.38 12.78
N ILE A 101 -13.94 -2.54 12.21
CA ILE A 101 -13.57 -1.59 11.16
C ILE A 101 -12.55 -0.58 11.68
N VAL A 102 -12.79 -0.03 12.87
CA VAL A 102 -11.88 0.92 13.51
C VAL A 102 -10.54 0.25 13.82
N GLY A 103 -10.55 -0.95 14.40
CA GLY A 103 -9.33 -1.70 14.71
C GLY A 103 -8.50 -2.01 13.45
N PHE A 104 -9.16 -2.44 12.38
CA PHE A 104 -8.50 -2.69 11.08
C PHE A 104 -7.88 -1.41 10.50
N THR A 105 -8.64 -0.33 10.46
CA THR A 105 -8.16 0.95 9.92
C THR A 105 -7.01 1.52 10.75
N SER A 106 -7.08 1.44 12.07
CA SER A 106 -6.01 1.89 12.96
C SER A 106 -4.75 1.03 12.81
N GLY A 107 -4.91 -0.28 12.67
CA GLY A 107 -3.79 -1.19 12.41
C GLY A 107 -3.08 -0.89 11.09
N ILE A 108 -3.84 -0.59 10.03
CA ILE A 108 -3.28 -0.14 8.75
C ILE A 108 -2.52 1.17 8.92
N ALA A 109 -3.10 2.15 9.61
CA ALA A 109 -2.47 3.46 9.83
C ALA A 109 -1.12 3.31 10.55
N VAL A 110 -1.05 2.51 11.61
CA VAL A 110 0.20 2.23 12.35
C VAL A 110 1.22 1.53 11.45
N THR A 111 0.78 0.58 10.63
CA THR A 111 1.67 -0.15 9.71
C THR A 111 2.24 0.78 8.65
N ILE A 112 1.41 1.62 8.02
CA ILE A 112 1.86 2.60 7.04
C ILE A 112 2.82 3.60 7.69
N PHE A 113 2.48 4.15 8.85
CA PHE A 113 3.35 5.05 9.59
C PHE A 113 4.73 4.43 9.84
N THR A 114 4.76 3.17 10.27
CA THR A 114 6.02 2.45 10.50
C THR A 114 6.86 2.32 9.24
N THR A 115 6.24 2.05 8.09
CA THR A 115 6.99 1.96 6.83
C THR A 115 7.55 3.31 6.38
N GLN A 116 6.84 4.40 6.63
CA GLN A 116 7.28 5.74 6.26
C GLN A 116 8.49 6.25 7.08
N ILE A 117 8.72 5.71 8.26
CA ILE A 117 9.86 6.09 9.11
C ILE A 117 11.18 5.88 8.37
N ALA A 118 11.35 4.75 7.69
CA ALA A 118 12.55 4.46 6.92
C ALA A 118 12.79 5.49 5.81
N ASP A 119 11.74 5.90 5.11
CA ASP A 119 11.80 6.85 4.01
C ASP A 119 12.07 8.28 4.52
N VAL A 120 11.41 8.68 5.61
CA VAL A 120 11.59 10.00 6.23
C VAL A 120 13.04 10.22 6.67
N PHE A 121 13.63 9.22 7.30
CA PHE A 121 15.02 9.28 7.76
C PHE A 121 16.03 8.86 6.70
N GLY A 122 15.57 8.37 5.56
CA GLY A 122 16.42 7.89 4.48
C GLY A 122 17.38 6.78 4.92
N LEU A 123 16.86 5.82 5.71
CA LEU A 123 17.66 4.74 6.25
C LEU A 123 18.20 3.83 5.14
N ASN A 124 19.48 3.53 5.20
CA ASN A 124 20.11 2.61 4.24
C ASN A 124 20.36 1.27 4.92
N PHE A 125 19.70 0.24 4.43
CA PHE A 125 19.78 -1.11 5.00
C PHE A 125 20.91 -1.96 4.41
N GLY A 126 21.79 -1.39 3.56
CA GLY A 126 22.95 -2.11 3.02
C GLY A 126 22.63 -3.41 2.27
N GLY A 127 21.39 -3.55 1.77
CA GLY A 127 20.91 -4.78 1.12
C GLY A 127 20.31 -5.81 2.09
N GLU A 128 20.26 -5.53 3.40
CA GLU A 128 19.53 -6.38 4.35
C GLU A 128 18.03 -6.32 4.05
N LYS A 129 17.39 -7.51 3.97
CA LYS A 129 15.95 -7.58 3.75
C LYS A 129 15.21 -7.16 5.01
N VAL A 130 14.39 -6.12 4.87
CA VAL A 130 13.53 -5.67 5.98
C VAL A 130 12.41 -6.70 6.19
N PRO A 131 12.28 -7.28 7.40
CA PRO A 131 11.22 -8.23 7.68
C PRO A 131 9.83 -7.67 7.45
N GLY A 132 8.87 -8.53 7.09
CA GLY A 132 7.48 -8.13 6.91
C GLY A 132 6.74 -7.84 8.22
N ASP A 133 7.19 -8.47 9.32
CA ASP A 133 6.59 -8.34 10.65
C ASP A 133 6.94 -6.99 11.32
N PHE A 134 6.02 -6.52 12.15
CA PHE A 134 6.12 -5.22 12.81
C PHE A 134 7.35 -5.10 13.72
N ILE A 135 7.60 -6.11 14.55
CA ILE A 135 8.70 -6.11 15.53
C ILE A 135 10.05 -6.19 14.82
N GLY A 136 10.17 -7.08 13.83
CA GLY A 136 11.39 -7.23 13.04
C GLY A 136 11.76 -5.95 12.29
N LYS A 137 10.79 -5.20 11.74
CA LYS A 137 11.03 -3.89 11.13
C LYS A 137 11.67 -2.91 12.09
N TRP A 138 11.11 -2.77 13.28
CA TRP A 138 11.63 -1.85 14.28
C TRP A 138 13.05 -2.20 14.72
N LEU A 139 13.36 -3.49 14.87
CA LEU A 139 14.71 -3.95 15.20
C LEU A 139 15.73 -3.57 14.11
N VAL A 140 15.35 -3.74 12.84
CA VAL A 140 16.22 -3.34 11.71
C VAL A 140 16.39 -1.83 11.66
N TYR A 141 15.33 -1.04 11.89
CA TYR A 141 15.40 0.41 11.91
C TYR A 141 16.33 0.92 13.03
N PHE A 142 16.24 0.36 14.22
CA PHE A 142 17.13 0.74 15.33
C PHE A 142 18.57 0.38 15.05
N ARG A 143 18.85 -0.73 14.37
CA ARG A 143 20.21 -1.11 13.99
C ARG A 143 20.85 -0.15 12.98
N HIS A 144 20.04 0.36 12.07
CA HIS A 144 20.53 1.21 10.97
C HIS A 144 20.23 2.70 11.21
N PHE A 145 19.92 3.08 12.43
CA PHE A 145 19.62 4.46 12.76
C PHE A 145 20.86 5.38 12.64
N ASP A 146 22.06 4.82 12.63
CA ASP A 146 23.31 5.49 12.32
C ASP A 146 23.46 5.91 10.86
N THR A 147 22.66 5.31 9.95
CA THR A 147 22.69 5.60 8.51
C THR A 147 21.75 6.74 8.09
N VAL A 148 21.17 7.49 9.03
CA VAL A 148 20.24 8.59 8.76
C VAL A 148 20.81 9.59 7.74
N ASN A 149 20.04 9.85 6.69
CA ASN A 149 20.38 10.84 5.69
C ASN A 149 19.69 12.17 6.01
N TRP A 150 20.48 13.14 6.46
CA TRP A 150 19.99 14.47 6.86
C TRP A 150 19.29 15.23 5.73
N TRP A 151 19.69 15.02 4.46
CA TRP A 151 19.04 15.63 3.31
C TRP A 151 17.63 15.08 3.11
N ASN A 152 17.45 13.76 3.20
CA ASN A 152 16.13 13.13 3.11
C ASN A 152 15.24 13.60 4.25
N THR A 153 15.77 13.65 5.46
CA THR A 153 15.04 14.15 6.64
C THR A 153 14.61 15.60 6.47
N ALA A 154 15.51 16.46 5.99
CA ALA A 154 15.19 17.88 5.74
C ALA A 154 14.09 18.05 4.68
N VAL A 155 14.16 17.32 3.57
CA VAL A 155 13.15 17.35 2.50
C VAL A 155 11.81 16.82 3.01
N SER A 156 11.82 15.75 3.79
CA SER A 156 10.61 15.18 4.38
C SER A 156 9.92 16.15 5.34
N ILE A 157 10.70 16.78 6.24
CA ILE A 157 10.16 17.79 7.16
C ILE A 157 9.62 18.99 6.40
N ALA A 158 10.35 19.50 5.42
CA ALA A 158 9.90 20.61 4.60
C ALA A 158 8.59 20.28 3.87
N SER A 159 8.46 19.06 3.32
CA SER A 159 7.25 18.58 2.67
C SER A 159 6.07 18.51 3.64
N ILE A 160 6.28 18.01 4.86
CA ILE A 160 5.23 17.95 5.89
C ILE A 160 4.78 19.37 6.27
N VAL A 161 5.71 20.29 6.46
CA VAL A 161 5.40 21.70 6.79
C VAL A 161 4.60 22.34 5.67
N ILE A 162 5.02 22.18 4.41
CA ILE A 162 4.30 22.75 3.26
C ILE A 162 2.88 22.17 3.17
N LEU A 163 2.72 20.87 3.31
CA LEU A 163 1.41 20.21 3.29
C LEU A 163 0.52 20.67 4.46
N SER A 164 1.10 20.84 5.65
CA SER A 164 0.39 21.36 6.82
C SER A 164 -0.10 22.80 6.59
N LEU A 165 0.71 23.65 5.94
CA LEU A 165 0.33 25.03 5.62
C LEU A 165 -0.77 25.10 4.55
N ILE A 166 -0.83 24.14 3.64
CA ILE A 166 -1.90 24.09 2.61
C ILE A 166 -3.23 23.67 3.24
N HIS A 167 -3.19 22.94 4.38
CA HIS A 167 -4.40 22.45 5.06
C HIS A 167 -5.01 23.48 6.03
N ILE A 168 -4.32 24.57 6.32
CA ILE A 168 -4.82 25.70 7.12
C ILE A 168 -5.44 26.75 6.19
#